data_81b57c00f6e8b1d54ff446ce1df3174c
#
_entry.id   81b57c00f6e8b1d54ff446ce1df3174c
#
_cell.length_a   1.000
_cell.length_b   1.000
_cell.length_c   1.000
_cell.angle_alpha   90.00
_cell.angle_beta   90.00
_cell.angle_gamma   90.00
#
_symmetry.space_group_name_H-M   'P 1'
#
loop_
_entity.id
_entity.type
_entity.pdbx_description
1 polymer ?
#
loop_
_entity_poly.entity_id
_entity_poly.type
_entity_poly.pdbx_seq_one_letter_code
_entity_poly.pdbx_strand_id
1 'polypeptide(L)'
;MTTTPFIHEIRVTWGDCDPAQIAYTARLPWFALDAINAWWEEHFDGEGWFQMEIDRNMGTPFVNLSMDFRSPVTPRHRLMCETYPTRLGEKSITFGMKAYQNQVLCFTGSFTCVFTQADVFESMRAPDHIRDVVEPLIRSE
;
A
#
# COMPACT_ATOMS: atom_id res chain seq x y z
N MET A 1 19.17 14.11 2.99
CA MET A 1 19.10 12.94 3.90
C MET A 1 18.19 11.89 3.29
N THR A 2 18.69 10.69 3.14
CA THR A 2 17.89 9.59 2.59
C THR A 2 17.02 8.97 3.66
N THR A 3 15.74 8.81 3.34
CA THR A 3 14.81 8.12 4.21
C THR A 3 14.96 6.62 4.01
N THR A 4 15.00 5.87 5.10
CA THR A 4 15.02 4.41 5.03
C THR A 4 13.74 3.93 4.36
N PRO A 5 13.81 3.09 3.31
CA PRO A 5 12.60 2.59 2.66
C PRO A 5 11.75 1.77 3.63
N PHE A 6 10.44 1.92 3.53
CA PHE A 6 9.52 1.05 4.25
C PHE A 6 9.28 -0.21 3.42
N ILE A 7 9.55 -1.36 4.01
CA ILE A 7 9.35 -2.65 3.36
C ILE A 7 8.47 -3.52 4.25
N HIS A 8 7.34 -3.93 3.71
CA HIS A 8 6.46 -4.87 4.39
C HIS A 8 6.74 -6.28 3.90
N GLU A 9 7.07 -7.18 4.80
CA GLU A 9 7.38 -8.57 4.48
C GLU A 9 6.11 -9.40 4.56
N ILE A 10 5.82 -10.15 3.49
CA ILE A 10 4.65 -11.02 3.41
C ILE A 10 5.10 -12.46 3.23
N ARG A 11 4.53 -13.35 4.03
CA ARG A 11 4.69 -14.78 3.83
C ARG A 11 3.66 -15.27 2.83
N VAL A 12 4.11 -15.63 1.65
CA VAL A 12 3.25 -16.25 0.62
C VAL A 12 3.08 -17.72 0.98
N THR A 13 1.84 -18.21 0.97
CA THR A 13 1.53 -19.58 1.39
C THR A 13 0.93 -20.36 0.24
N TRP A 14 0.88 -21.70 0.41
CA TRP A 14 0.25 -22.57 -0.58
C TRP A 14 -1.20 -22.14 -0.87
N GLY A 15 -1.92 -21.68 0.15
CA GLY A 15 -3.30 -21.22 -0.01
C GLY A 15 -3.45 -19.97 -0.89
N ASP A 16 -2.36 -19.26 -1.16
CA ASP A 16 -2.38 -18.10 -2.06
C ASP A 16 -2.21 -18.50 -3.52
N CYS A 17 -1.91 -19.77 -3.79
CA CYS A 17 -1.55 -20.26 -5.12
C CYS A 17 -2.73 -20.89 -5.84
N ASP A 18 -2.61 -20.97 -7.17
CA ASP A 18 -3.58 -21.66 -8.02
C ASP A 18 -2.88 -22.87 -8.69
N PRO A 19 -3.59 -23.62 -9.59
CA PRO A 19 -2.99 -24.80 -10.23
C PRO A 19 -1.69 -24.55 -11.01
N ALA A 20 -1.39 -23.30 -11.35
CA ALA A 20 -0.11 -22.95 -11.99
C ALA A 20 1.06 -22.98 -11.01
N GLN A 21 0.80 -23.17 -9.69
CA GLN A 21 1.79 -23.27 -8.64
C GLN A 21 2.48 -21.94 -8.33
N ILE A 22 1.83 -20.83 -8.68
CA ILE A 22 2.24 -19.48 -8.35
C ILE A 22 1.05 -18.77 -7.70
N ALA A 23 1.30 -17.65 -7.07
CA ALA A 23 0.23 -16.87 -6.44
C ALA A 23 -0.83 -16.52 -7.48
N TYR A 24 -2.09 -16.78 -7.10
CA TYR A 24 -3.23 -16.43 -7.94
C TYR A 24 -3.25 -14.92 -8.18
N THR A 25 -3.52 -14.51 -9.42
CA THR A 25 -3.46 -13.10 -9.82
C THR A 25 -4.21 -12.17 -8.86
N ALA A 26 -5.41 -12.55 -8.43
CA ALA A 26 -6.21 -11.72 -7.54
C ALA A 26 -5.57 -11.55 -6.15
N ARG A 27 -4.65 -12.41 -5.76
CA ARG A 27 -3.92 -12.26 -4.50
C ARG A 27 -2.89 -11.14 -4.55
N LEU A 28 -2.38 -10.79 -5.73
CA LEU A 28 -1.34 -9.78 -5.86
C LEU A 28 -1.82 -8.40 -5.43
N PRO A 29 -3.00 -7.91 -5.87
CA PRO A 29 -3.54 -6.67 -5.30
C PRO A 29 -3.78 -6.77 -3.80
N TRP A 30 -4.20 -7.93 -3.30
CA TRP A 30 -4.41 -8.13 -1.87
C TRP A 30 -3.13 -7.92 -1.08
N PHE A 31 -2.01 -8.52 -1.54
CA PHE A 31 -0.71 -8.29 -0.91
C PHE A 31 -0.34 -6.82 -0.93
N ALA A 32 -0.58 -6.15 -2.04
CA ALA A 32 -0.30 -4.71 -2.17
C ALA A 32 -1.10 -3.88 -1.17
N LEU A 33 -2.38 -4.19 -1.01
CA LEU A 33 -3.25 -3.49 -0.06
C LEU A 33 -2.79 -3.71 1.38
N ASP A 34 -2.38 -4.94 1.72
CA ASP A 34 -1.82 -5.22 3.05
C ASP A 34 -0.57 -4.39 3.32
N ALA A 35 0.29 -4.23 2.31
CA ALA A 35 1.51 -3.44 2.45
C ALA A 35 1.19 -1.95 2.66
N ILE A 36 0.17 -1.44 1.97
CA ILE A 36 -0.25 -0.04 2.16
C ILE A 36 -0.82 0.17 3.56
N ASN A 37 -1.66 -0.76 4.03
CA ASN A 37 -2.17 -0.68 5.41
C ASN A 37 -1.03 -0.71 6.42
N ALA A 38 -0.03 -1.58 6.20
CA ALA A 38 1.14 -1.64 7.06
C ALA A 38 1.94 -0.34 7.04
N TRP A 39 1.99 0.34 5.89
CA TRP A 39 2.63 1.65 5.78
C TRP A 39 1.93 2.68 6.68
N TRP A 40 0.59 2.70 6.68
CA TRP A 40 -0.16 3.57 7.58
C TRP A 40 0.17 3.27 9.04
N GLU A 41 0.15 2.00 9.41
CA GLU A 41 0.47 1.59 10.79
C GLU A 41 1.87 2.02 11.21
N GLU A 42 2.83 1.89 10.31
CA GLU A 42 4.23 2.26 10.60
C GLU A 42 4.39 3.74 10.87
N HIS A 43 3.67 4.59 10.14
CA HIS A 43 3.87 6.04 10.19
C HIS A 43 2.88 6.77 11.09
N PHE A 44 1.87 6.08 11.61
CA PHE A 44 0.81 6.68 12.42
C PHE A 44 0.56 5.88 13.70
N ASP A 45 1.63 5.57 14.41
CA ASP A 45 1.60 4.99 15.76
C ASP A 45 0.76 3.71 15.86
N GLY A 46 0.84 2.84 14.83
CA GLY A 46 0.12 1.58 14.81
C GLY A 46 -1.32 1.69 14.30
N GLU A 47 -1.77 2.88 13.92
CA GLU A 47 -3.13 3.07 13.40
C GLU A 47 -3.15 2.88 11.89
N GLY A 48 -3.78 1.79 11.45
CA GLY A 48 -4.04 1.54 10.05
C GLY A 48 -5.47 1.89 9.67
N TRP A 49 -5.93 1.29 8.59
CA TRP A 49 -7.27 1.58 8.05
C TRP A 49 -8.40 1.38 9.05
N PHE A 50 -8.31 0.34 9.89
CA PHE A 50 -9.38 0.05 10.84
C PHE A 50 -9.57 1.22 11.81
N GLN A 51 -8.49 1.67 12.44
CA GLN A 51 -8.56 2.75 13.42
C GLN A 51 -8.91 4.08 12.76
N MET A 52 -8.36 4.34 11.56
CA MET A 52 -8.70 5.57 10.84
C MET A 52 -10.19 5.64 10.52
N GLU A 53 -10.77 4.52 10.07
CA GLU A 53 -12.19 4.46 9.71
C GLU A 53 -13.09 4.52 10.93
N ILE A 54 -12.82 3.69 11.93
CA ILE A 54 -13.71 3.51 13.07
C ILE A 54 -13.48 4.57 14.15
N ASP A 55 -12.22 4.88 14.46
CA ASP A 55 -11.90 5.76 15.58
C ASP A 55 -11.72 7.22 15.17
N ARG A 56 -11.33 7.48 13.91
CA ARG A 56 -11.03 8.82 13.42
C ARG A 56 -12.02 9.34 12.38
N ASN A 57 -13.00 8.54 11.99
CA ASN A 57 -14.01 8.89 10.99
C ASN A 57 -13.38 9.33 9.66
N MET A 58 -12.27 8.70 9.28
CA MET A 58 -11.56 9.00 8.05
C MET A 58 -11.35 7.74 7.24
N GLY A 59 -11.88 7.73 6.01
CA GLY A 59 -11.66 6.63 5.07
C GLY A 59 -10.69 7.03 3.99
N THR A 60 -10.09 6.01 3.37
CA THR A 60 -9.21 6.19 2.21
C THR A 60 -9.58 5.19 1.12
N PRO A 61 -10.81 5.27 0.58
CA PRO A 61 -11.20 4.34 -0.49
C PRO A 61 -10.31 4.53 -1.72
N PHE A 62 -10.06 3.42 -2.41
CA PHE A 62 -9.24 3.45 -3.62
C PHE A 62 -10.10 3.87 -4.81
N VAL A 63 -9.54 4.74 -5.65
CA VAL A 63 -10.16 5.17 -6.91
C VAL A 63 -9.37 4.71 -8.12
N ASN A 64 -8.12 4.28 -7.93
CA ASN A 64 -7.31 3.72 -9.00
C ASN A 64 -6.33 2.71 -8.43
N LEU A 65 -6.14 1.63 -9.16
CA LEU A 65 -5.25 0.55 -8.77
C LEU A 65 -4.65 -0.01 -10.06
N SER A 66 -3.34 0.18 -10.23
CA SER A 66 -2.61 -0.24 -11.42
C SER A 66 -1.40 -1.07 -11.04
N MET A 67 -1.24 -2.23 -11.66
CA MET A 67 -0.13 -3.13 -11.35
C MET A 67 0.45 -3.69 -12.64
N ASP A 68 1.78 -3.84 -12.66
CA ASP A 68 2.50 -4.52 -13.72
C ASP A 68 3.22 -5.73 -13.13
N PHE A 69 2.96 -6.90 -13.68
CA PHE A 69 3.55 -8.15 -13.20
C PHE A 69 4.80 -8.47 -14.02
N ARG A 70 5.89 -8.77 -13.31
CA ARG A 70 7.20 -8.98 -13.93
C ARG A 70 7.70 -10.41 -13.76
N SER A 71 7.50 -11.00 -12.58
CA SER A 71 7.94 -12.36 -12.27
C SER A 71 6.92 -13.01 -11.35
N PRO A 72 6.75 -14.34 -11.44
CA PRO A 72 5.79 -15.04 -10.59
C PRO A 72 6.11 -14.88 -9.10
N VAL A 73 5.07 -14.78 -8.29
CA VAL A 73 5.18 -14.78 -6.84
C VAL A 73 4.88 -16.20 -6.35
N THR A 74 5.77 -16.77 -5.54
CA THR A 74 5.65 -18.14 -5.06
C THR A 74 5.90 -18.23 -3.56
N PRO A 75 5.51 -19.34 -2.90
CA PRO A 75 5.83 -19.55 -1.49
C PRO A 75 7.31 -19.80 -1.20
N ARG A 76 8.16 -19.88 -2.23
CA ARG A 76 9.57 -20.20 -2.06
C ARG A 76 10.33 -19.15 -1.24
N HIS A 77 9.96 -17.88 -1.37
CA HIS A 77 10.60 -16.78 -0.69
C HIS A 77 9.55 -15.82 -0.12
N ARG A 78 9.95 -15.01 0.86
CA ARG A 78 9.11 -13.92 1.36
C ARG A 78 8.96 -12.85 0.29
N LEU A 79 7.79 -12.24 0.24
CA LEU A 79 7.52 -11.12 -0.66
C LEU A 79 7.83 -9.83 0.10
N MET A 80 8.78 -9.07 -0.43
CA MET A 80 9.24 -7.81 0.19
C MET A 80 8.62 -6.65 -0.57
N CYS A 81 7.64 -5.99 0.05
CA CYS A 81 6.87 -4.91 -0.60
C CYS A 81 7.38 -3.56 -0.15
N GLU A 82 8.18 -2.93 -0.99
CA GLU A 82 8.63 -1.56 -0.76
C GLU A 82 7.50 -0.61 -1.13
N THR A 83 7.00 0.15 -0.16
CA THR A 83 5.80 0.97 -0.29
C THR A 83 6.10 2.40 0.11
N TYR A 84 5.66 3.36 -0.69
CA TYR A 84 5.98 4.77 -0.47
C TYR A 84 4.94 5.66 -1.14
N PRO A 85 4.67 6.84 -0.56
CA PRO A 85 3.82 7.80 -1.25
C PRO A 85 4.58 8.43 -2.41
N THR A 86 3.89 8.62 -3.53
CA THR A 86 4.45 9.30 -4.71
C THR A 86 3.80 10.66 -4.93
N ARG A 87 2.61 10.87 -4.39
CA ARG A 87 1.88 12.12 -4.55
C ARG A 87 0.89 12.31 -3.42
N LEU A 88 0.78 13.54 -2.96
CA LEU A 88 -0.26 13.95 -2.03
C LEU A 88 -0.99 15.13 -2.66
N GLY A 89 -2.22 14.90 -3.12
CA GLY A 89 -3.10 15.94 -3.61
C GLY A 89 -3.85 16.60 -2.46
N GLU A 90 -4.77 17.51 -2.77
CA GLU A 90 -5.56 18.13 -1.72
C GLU A 90 -6.47 17.10 -1.01
N LYS A 91 -7.08 16.20 -1.78
CA LYS A 91 -8.03 15.21 -1.26
C LYS A 91 -7.61 13.78 -1.57
N SER A 92 -6.37 13.56 -1.99
CA SER A 92 -5.95 12.24 -2.44
C SER A 92 -4.50 11.95 -2.05
N ILE A 93 -4.17 10.66 -2.01
CA ILE A 93 -2.80 10.18 -1.84
C ILE A 93 -2.57 9.04 -2.82
N THR A 94 -1.40 9.02 -3.44
CA THR A 94 -1.00 7.93 -4.33
C THR A 94 0.23 7.25 -3.75
N PHE A 95 0.17 5.93 -3.69
CA PHE A 95 1.29 5.10 -3.26
C PHE A 95 1.91 4.41 -4.46
N GLY A 96 3.23 4.35 -4.47
CA GLY A 96 3.98 3.48 -5.37
C GLY A 96 4.42 2.23 -4.63
N MET A 97 4.68 1.16 -5.38
CA MET A 97 5.13 -0.08 -4.77
C MET A 97 6.05 -0.83 -5.72
N LYS A 98 7.09 -1.46 -5.15
CA LYS A 98 7.95 -2.42 -5.83
C LYS A 98 8.05 -3.64 -4.93
N ALA A 99 7.67 -4.79 -5.44
CA ALA A 99 7.66 -6.03 -4.67
C ALA A 99 8.67 -7.03 -5.22
N TYR A 100 9.46 -7.60 -4.32
CA TYR A 100 10.58 -8.47 -4.67
C TYR A 100 10.50 -9.79 -3.93
N GLN A 101 10.97 -10.85 -4.58
CA GLN A 101 11.30 -12.12 -3.91
C GLN A 101 12.73 -12.48 -4.26
N ASN A 102 13.56 -12.72 -3.25
CA ASN A 102 14.97 -13.06 -3.46
C ASN A 102 15.64 -12.09 -4.43
N GLN A 103 15.40 -10.79 -4.24
CA GLN A 103 15.97 -9.68 -5.02
C GLN A 103 15.49 -9.64 -6.49
N VAL A 104 14.51 -10.45 -6.85
CA VAL A 104 13.91 -10.42 -8.19
C VAL A 104 12.62 -9.60 -8.12
N LEU A 105 12.48 -8.61 -9.01
CA LEU A 105 11.28 -7.77 -9.07
C LEU A 105 10.10 -8.60 -9.58
N CYS A 106 9.07 -8.74 -8.75
CA CYS A 106 7.89 -9.50 -9.08
C CYS A 106 6.76 -8.62 -9.63
N PHE A 107 6.54 -7.47 -9.02
CA PHE A 107 5.56 -6.52 -9.56
C PHE A 107 5.86 -5.10 -9.12
N THR A 108 5.31 -4.15 -9.87
CA THR A 108 5.25 -2.74 -9.50
C THR A 108 3.80 -2.31 -9.48
N GLY A 109 3.50 -1.24 -8.79
CA GLY A 109 2.13 -0.75 -8.72
C GLY A 109 2.02 0.72 -8.37
N SER A 110 0.85 1.27 -8.68
CA SER A 110 0.45 2.62 -8.33
C SER A 110 -0.99 2.59 -7.85
N PHE A 111 -1.24 3.15 -6.67
CA PHE A 111 -2.51 3.01 -5.97
C PHE A 111 -2.95 4.37 -5.45
N THR A 112 -4.11 4.84 -5.88
CA THR A 112 -4.61 6.16 -5.47
C THR A 112 -5.85 6.03 -4.61
N CYS A 113 -5.82 6.71 -3.47
CA CYS A 113 -6.94 6.79 -2.52
C CYS A 113 -7.44 8.22 -2.45
N VAL A 114 -8.70 8.37 -2.10
CA VAL A 114 -9.30 9.67 -1.79
C VAL A 114 -9.60 9.69 -0.29
N PHE A 115 -9.30 10.83 0.37
CA PHE A 115 -9.67 11.00 1.77
C PHE A 115 -11.15 11.30 1.88
N THR A 116 -11.84 10.59 2.75
CA THR A 116 -13.29 10.76 2.97
C THR A 116 -13.58 10.92 4.44
N GLN A 117 -14.66 11.66 4.72
CA GLN A 117 -15.33 11.62 6.01
C GLN A 117 -16.16 10.33 6.01
N ALA A 118 -15.78 9.37 6.84
CA ALA A 118 -16.28 8.01 6.68
C ALA A 118 -17.78 7.85 6.86
N ASP A 119 -18.36 8.52 7.86
CA ASP A 119 -19.77 8.36 8.21
C ASP A 119 -20.73 8.87 7.13
N VAL A 120 -20.32 9.86 6.33
CA VAL A 120 -21.16 10.41 5.25
C VAL A 120 -20.62 10.10 3.86
N PHE A 121 -19.46 9.48 3.79
CA PHE A 121 -18.78 9.09 2.56
C PHE A 121 -18.59 10.26 1.58
N GLU A 122 -18.13 11.38 2.11
CA GLU A 122 -17.83 12.58 1.31
C GLU A 122 -16.34 12.85 1.29
N SER A 123 -15.81 13.27 0.14
CA SER A 123 -14.40 13.59 0.03
C SER A 123 -14.04 14.80 0.91
N MET A 124 -12.82 14.81 1.44
CA MET A 124 -12.35 15.90 2.27
C MET A 124 -10.88 16.15 2.01
N ARG A 125 -10.42 17.33 2.38
CA ARG A 125 -9.00 17.64 2.34
C ARG A 125 -8.27 16.76 3.35
N ALA A 126 -7.11 16.24 2.96
CA ALA A 126 -6.27 15.47 3.87
C ALA A 126 -5.94 16.31 5.11
N PRO A 127 -6.17 15.79 6.33
CA PRO A 127 -5.88 16.55 7.56
C PRO A 127 -4.41 16.96 7.64
N ASP A 128 -4.15 18.06 8.33
CA ASP A 128 -2.79 18.59 8.44
C ASP A 128 -1.82 17.61 9.09
N HIS A 129 -2.25 16.86 10.10
CA HIS A 129 -1.37 15.87 10.73
C HIS A 129 -0.97 14.74 9.78
N ILE A 130 -1.83 14.42 8.80
CA ILE A 130 -1.48 13.47 7.74
C ILE A 130 -0.48 14.10 6.79
N ARG A 131 -0.76 15.33 6.33
CA ARG A 131 0.12 16.05 5.41
C ARG A 131 1.52 16.22 5.97
N ASP A 132 1.62 16.57 7.24
CA ASP A 132 2.91 16.81 7.89
C ASP A 132 3.79 15.56 7.88
N VAL A 133 3.20 14.38 8.02
CA VAL A 133 3.94 13.12 7.98
C VAL A 133 4.25 12.69 6.55
N VAL A 134 3.28 12.81 5.64
CA VAL A 134 3.39 12.26 4.28
C VAL A 134 4.31 13.10 3.40
N GLU A 135 4.20 14.43 3.43
CA GLU A 135 4.92 15.29 2.49
C GLU A 135 6.43 15.03 2.47
N PRO A 136 7.12 14.89 3.63
CA PRO A 136 8.56 14.60 3.60
C PRO A 136 8.92 13.22 3.05
N LEU A 137 7.95 12.32 2.95
CA LEU A 137 8.18 10.94 2.52
C LEU A 137 7.92 10.71 1.04
N ILE A 138 7.42 11.71 0.32
CA ILE A 138 7.05 11.56 -1.08
C ILE A 138 8.29 11.28 -1.92
N ARG A 139 8.20 10.25 -2.78
CA ARG A 139 9.27 9.87 -3.71
C ARG A 139 8.81 10.07 -5.15
N SER A 140 9.70 10.65 -5.96
CA SER A 140 9.50 10.69 -7.41
C SER A 140 9.79 9.32 -8.00
N GLU A 141 8.97 8.90 -8.91
CA GLU A 141 9.18 7.65 -9.65
C GLU A 141 9.81 7.91 -11.01
#